data_7ae00c1709c6af79b2dbdb054c78c27c
#
_entry.id   7ae00c1709c6af79b2dbdb054c78c27c
#
_cell.length_a   1.000
_cell.length_b   1.000
_cell.length_c   1.000
_cell.angle_alpha   90.00
_cell.angle_beta   90.00
_cell.angle_gamma   90.00
#
_symmetry.space_group_name_H-M   'P 1'
#
loop_
_entity.id
_entity.type
_entity.pdbx_description
1 polymer ?
#
loop_
_entity_poly.entity_id
_entity_poly.type
_entity_poly.pdbx_seq_one_letter_code
_entity_poly.pdbx_strand_id
1 'polypeptide(L)'
;SILERDYPGWRRSIPDPPLVLCCVGERNAVDRRSVAVVGARRCTTVGRSVAFEVARGLAETRCNLVSGLALGIDTATHRGALAAGDGATTAVLGAGFNHLYPRQNTRLVQELLAADGLLISECPAQVSPRPYHFPERNRIISGLSEMTVLVEASEKSGSLITARLALEQGREVCAVPGPATSPLSAGCHRLIRQGAALVTNVSEVA
;
A
#
# COMPACT_ATOMS: atom_id res chain seq x y z
N SER A 1 -6.95 -13.31 -15.12
CA SER A 1 -6.40 -12.43 -16.17
C SER A 1 -7.35 -11.26 -16.41
N ILE A 2 -6.88 -10.21 -17.12
CA ILE A 2 -7.69 -9.01 -17.45
C ILE A 2 -8.94 -9.34 -18.29
N LEU A 3 -8.96 -10.48 -18.96
CA LEU A 3 -10.08 -10.95 -19.78
C LEU A 3 -11.13 -11.72 -18.97
N GLU A 4 -10.83 -12.11 -17.75
CA GLU A 4 -11.74 -12.87 -16.90
C GLU A 4 -12.77 -11.96 -16.21
N ARG A 5 -13.98 -12.49 -15.96
CA ARG A 5 -15.06 -11.76 -15.27
C ARG A 5 -14.66 -11.33 -13.87
N ASP A 6 -13.86 -12.15 -13.19
CA ASP A 6 -13.38 -11.92 -11.82
C ASP A 6 -12.25 -10.89 -11.74
N TYR A 7 -11.77 -10.35 -12.88
CA TYR A 7 -10.81 -9.25 -12.87
C TYR A 7 -11.56 -7.95 -12.58
N PRO A 8 -11.26 -7.30 -11.46
CA PRO A 8 -12.02 -6.14 -11.00
C PRO A 8 -12.08 -5.01 -12.02
N GLY A 9 -13.28 -4.51 -12.30
CA GLY A 9 -13.54 -3.57 -13.40
C GLY A 9 -12.77 -2.27 -13.33
N TRP A 10 -12.66 -1.67 -12.15
CA TRP A 10 -11.94 -0.41 -11.94
C TRP A 10 -10.41 -0.54 -12.08
N ARG A 11 -9.85 -1.75 -12.00
CA ARG A 11 -8.42 -2.02 -12.27
C ARG A 11 -8.10 -2.07 -13.75
N ARG A 12 -9.11 -2.28 -14.60
CA ARG A 12 -8.97 -2.18 -16.06
C ARG A 12 -8.83 -0.73 -16.52
N SER A 13 -9.23 0.23 -15.68
CA SER A 13 -9.21 1.65 -16.00
C SER A 13 -7.90 2.37 -15.68
N ILE A 14 -6.90 1.70 -15.09
CA ILE A 14 -5.58 2.33 -14.92
C ILE A 14 -4.82 2.34 -16.26
N PRO A 15 -3.94 3.33 -16.50
CA PRO A 15 -3.27 3.50 -17.79
C PRO A 15 -2.44 2.30 -18.25
N ASP A 16 -1.89 1.52 -17.31
CA ASP A 16 -1.09 0.32 -17.57
C ASP A 16 -1.57 -0.84 -16.68
N PRO A 17 -2.70 -1.49 -17.02
CA PRO A 17 -3.25 -2.56 -16.22
C PRO A 17 -2.42 -3.84 -16.37
N PRO A 18 -2.13 -4.57 -15.28
CA PRO A 18 -1.47 -5.85 -15.36
C PRO A 18 -2.34 -6.86 -16.11
N LEU A 19 -1.78 -7.51 -17.13
CA LEU A 19 -2.50 -8.50 -17.93
C LEU A 19 -2.91 -9.73 -17.09
N VAL A 20 -2.08 -10.10 -16.12
CA VAL A 20 -2.32 -11.20 -15.19
C VAL A 20 -1.91 -10.77 -13.79
N LEU A 21 -2.77 -11.07 -12.83
CA LEU A 21 -2.46 -10.96 -11.41
C LEU A 21 -2.52 -12.35 -10.78
N CYS A 22 -1.41 -12.79 -10.22
CA CYS A 22 -1.36 -13.96 -9.36
C CYS A 22 -1.79 -13.58 -7.95
N CYS A 23 -2.62 -14.39 -7.31
CA CYS A 23 -3.18 -14.14 -5.99
C CYS A 23 -3.03 -15.35 -5.08
N VAL A 24 -2.76 -15.11 -3.79
CA VAL A 24 -2.77 -16.11 -2.72
C VAL A 24 -3.49 -15.51 -1.51
N GLY A 25 -4.49 -16.21 -0.98
CA GLY A 25 -5.34 -15.75 0.13
C GLY A 25 -6.75 -15.39 -0.30
N GLU A 26 -7.46 -14.61 0.54
CA GLU A 26 -8.88 -14.31 0.38
C GLU A 26 -9.10 -13.18 -0.65
N ARG A 27 -9.76 -13.51 -1.78
CA ARG A 27 -9.96 -12.57 -2.89
C ARG A 27 -10.99 -11.49 -2.61
N ASN A 28 -11.98 -11.76 -1.76
CA ASN A 28 -13.04 -10.80 -1.42
C ASN A 28 -12.51 -9.54 -0.73
N ALA A 29 -11.26 -9.56 -0.23
CA ALA A 29 -10.59 -8.39 0.31
C ALA A 29 -10.58 -7.21 -0.67
N VAL A 30 -10.44 -7.49 -1.97
CA VAL A 30 -10.33 -6.46 -3.01
C VAL A 30 -11.68 -5.92 -3.50
N ASP A 31 -12.78 -6.50 -3.09
CA ASP A 31 -14.12 -5.98 -3.37
C ASP A 31 -14.57 -4.94 -2.34
N ARG A 32 -13.84 -4.84 -1.23
CA ARG A 32 -14.03 -3.80 -0.22
C ARG A 32 -13.44 -2.47 -0.71
N ARG A 33 -13.94 -1.34 -0.17
CA ARG A 33 -13.27 -0.05 -0.29
C ARG A 33 -11.81 -0.21 0.11
N SER A 34 -10.89 0.22 -0.72
CA SER A 34 -9.46 -0.02 -0.51
C SER A 34 -8.68 1.29 -0.41
N VAL A 35 -7.83 1.39 0.60
CA VAL A 35 -6.96 2.54 0.84
C VAL A 35 -5.50 2.08 0.86
N ALA A 36 -4.66 2.71 0.04
CA ALA A 36 -3.22 2.48 0.10
C ALA A 36 -2.58 3.31 1.21
N VAL A 37 -1.76 2.69 2.06
CA VAL A 37 -0.92 3.42 3.02
C VAL A 37 0.53 3.02 2.76
N VAL A 38 1.34 4.00 2.35
CA VAL A 38 2.74 3.80 1.94
C VAL A 38 3.66 4.85 2.54
N GLY A 39 4.98 4.59 2.57
CA GLY A 39 5.91 5.58 3.07
C GLY A 39 7.36 5.12 3.15
N ALA A 40 8.11 5.71 4.06
CA ALA A 40 9.53 5.46 4.23
C ALA A 40 9.83 4.02 4.71
N ARG A 41 10.80 3.37 4.08
CA ARG A 41 11.33 2.06 4.55
C ARG A 41 12.10 2.20 5.88
N ARG A 42 12.77 3.33 6.08
CA ARG A 42 13.46 3.72 7.31
C ARG A 42 12.67 4.86 7.95
N CYS A 43 11.51 4.52 8.50
CA CYS A 43 10.64 5.47 9.17
C CYS A 43 11.06 5.70 10.63
N THR A 44 10.59 6.79 11.20
CA THR A 44 10.72 7.04 12.64
C THR A 44 9.76 6.15 13.44
N THR A 45 9.94 6.08 14.75
CA THR A 45 8.98 5.41 15.65
C THR A 45 7.61 6.09 15.58
N VAL A 46 7.57 7.42 15.48
CA VAL A 46 6.33 8.19 15.33
C VAL A 46 5.62 7.85 14.02
N GLY A 47 6.33 7.89 12.89
CA GLY A 47 5.74 7.55 11.60
C GLY A 47 5.21 6.11 11.55
N ARG A 48 5.92 5.17 12.20
CA ARG A 48 5.46 3.79 12.34
C ARG A 48 4.17 3.68 13.15
N SER A 49 4.08 4.41 14.28
CA SER A 49 2.88 4.46 15.11
C SER A 49 1.71 5.08 14.36
N VAL A 50 1.92 6.18 13.65
CA VAL A 50 0.89 6.84 12.85
C VAL A 50 0.37 5.90 11.76
N ALA A 51 1.25 5.24 10.99
CA ALA A 51 0.84 4.30 9.95
C ALA A 51 0.04 3.12 10.52
N PHE A 52 0.45 2.61 11.69
CA PHE A 52 -0.26 1.55 12.40
C PHE A 52 -1.67 1.98 12.81
N GLU A 53 -1.81 3.15 13.47
CA GLU A 53 -3.11 3.64 13.96
C GLU A 53 -4.05 4.03 12.81
N VAL A 54 -3.54 4.67 11.75
CA VAL A 54 -4.34 4.98 10.55
C VAL A 54 -4.83 3.68 9.91
N ALA A 55 -3.96 2.69 9.75
CA ALA A 55 -4.36 1.42 9.14
C ALA A 55 -5.35 0.65 10.01
N ARG A 56 -5.16 0.63 11.34
CA ARG A 56 -6.07 -0.01 12.28
C ARG A 56 -7.46 0.63 12.22
N GLY A 57 -7.53 1.95 12.35
CA GLY A 57 -8.82 2.65 12.35
C GLY A 57 -9.57 2.53 11.01
N LEU A 58 -8.87 2.54 9.86
CA LEU A 58 -9.48 2.28 8.57
C LEU A 58 -9.98 0.83 8.46
N ALA A 59 -9.22 -0.14 8.95
CA ALA A 59 -9.64 -1.54 8.96
C ALA A 59 -10.89 -1.77 9.83
N GLU A 60 -11.03 -1.07 10.96
CA GLU A 60 -12.23 -1.08 11.81
C GLU A 60 -13.48 -0.60 11.04
N THR A 61 -13.33 0.21 9.99
CA THR A 61 -14.42 0.59 9.07
C THR A 61 -14.61 -0.39 7.90
N ARG A 62 -14.01 -1.58 7.97
CA ARG A 62 -14.01 -2.62 6.93
C ARG A 62 -13.32 -2.22 5.62
N CYS A 63 -12.47 -1.21 5.65
CA CYS A 63 -11.60 -0.92 4.51
C CYS A 63 -10.52 -1.99 4.34
N ASN A 64 -10.20 -2.32 3.12
CA ASN A 64 -9.03 -3.13 2.79
C ASN A 64 -7.78 -2.24 2.72
N LEU A 65 -6.76 -2.55 3.50
CA LEU A 65 -5.50 -1.80 3.50
C LEU A 65 -4.53 -2.39 2.47
N VAL A 66 -4.15 -1.58 1.50
CA VAL A 66 -3.23 -2.00 0.42
C VAL A 66 -1.85 -1.41 0.68
N SER A 67 -0.82 -2.24 0.65
CA SER A 67 0.55 -1.77 0.76
C SER A 67 1.54 -2.72 0.07
N GLY A 68 2.83 -2.34 0.09
CA GLY A 68 3.86 -3.04 -0.69
C GLY A 68 4.69 -4.05 0.06
N LEU A 69 4.35 -4.39 1.30
CA LEU A 69 5.10 -5.29 2.16
C LEU A 69 6.56 -4.85 2.44
N ALA A 70 6.95 -3.62 2.13
CA ALA A 70 8.28 -3.11 2.43
C ALA A 70 8.50 -2.96 3.95
N LEU A 71 9.77 -2.82 4.37
CA LEU A 71 10.06 -2.44 5.75
C LEU A 71 9.50 -1.05 6.06
N GLY A 72 9.32 -0.75 7.34
CA GLY A 72 8.88 0.57 7.81
C GLY A 72 7.37 0.77 7.73
N ILE A 73 6.92 1.76 6.98
CA ILE A 73 5.50 2.16 6.92
C ILE A 73 4.62 1.03 6.41
N ASP A 74 4.98 0.36 5.32
CA ASP A 74 4.18 -0.73 4.75
C ASP A 74 3.99 -1.88 5.78
N THR A 75 5.07 -2.24 6.50
CA THR A 75 4.99 -3.23 7.58
C THR A 75 4.03 -2.79 8.69
N ALA A 76 4.08 -1.51 9.10
CA ALA A 76 3.20 -0.96 10.13
C ALA A 76 1.74 -0.95 9.66
N THR A 77 1.50 -0.62 8.39
CA THR A 77 0.17 -0.66 7.77
C THR A 77 -0.45 -2.04 7.87
N HIS A 78 0.24 -3.08 7.41
CA HIS A 78 -0.29 -4.44 7.49
C HIS A 78 -0.54 -4.89 8.93
N ARG A 79 0.35 -4.55 9.87
CA ARG A 79 0.17 -4.87 11.29
C ARG A 79 -1.00 -4.13 11.91
N GLY A 80 -1.23 -2.86 11.55
CA GLY A 80 -2.38 -2.09 11.99
C GLY A 80 -3.69 -2.73 11.52
N ALA A 81 -3.78 -3.08 10.25
CA ALA A 81 -4.94 -3.77 9.69
C ALA A 81 -5.22 -5.12 10.40
N LEU A 82 -4.20 -5.93 10.63
CA LEU A 82 -4.33 -7.21 11.36
C LEU A 82 -4.79 -7.02 12.81
N ALA A 83 -4.38 -5.93 13.46
CA ALA A 83 -4.77 -5.64 14.85
C ALA A 83 -6.25 -5.24 15.00
N ALA A 84 -6.94 -4.85 13.94
CA ALA A 84 -8.38 -4.56 13.94
C ALA A 84 -9.26 -5.83 14.00
N GLY A 85 -8.68 -7.00 13.79
CA GLY A 85 -9.35 -8.30 13.92
C GLY A 85 -10.23 -8.72 12.75
N ASP A 86 -10.95 -7.79 12.12
CA ASP A 86 -11.77 -8.00 10.89
C ASP A 86 -11.17 -7.24 9.69
N GLY A 87 -9.93 -6.82 9.83
CA GLY A 87 -9.24 -5.96 8.89
C GLY A 87 -8.65 -6.74 7.72
N ALA A 88 -9.27 -6.62 6.54
CA ALA A 88 -8.65 -7.10 5.32
C ALA A 88 -7.39 -6.30 5.00
N THR A 89 -6.33 -6.98 4.59
CA THR A 89 -5.14 -6.30 4.08
C THR A 89 -4.57 -7.03 2.87
N THR A 90 -4.21 -6.26 1.85
CA THR A 90 -3.66 -6.76 0.59
C THR A 90 -2.21 -6.32 0.44
N ALA A 91 -1.30 -7.27 0.39
CA ALA A 91 0.11 -7.01 0.10
C ALA A 91 0.39 -7.22 -1.37
N VAL A 92 0.82 -6.17 -2.07
CA VAL A 92 1.26 -6.25 -3.45
C VAL A 92 2.77 -6.49 -3.49
N LEU A 93 3.23 -7.52 -4.19
CA LEU A 93 4.63 -7.94 -4.20
C LEU A 93 5.35 -7.47 -5.48
N GLY A 94 6.62 -7.13 -5.37
CA GLY A 94 7.53 -6.89 -6.50
C GLY A 94 8.39 -8.11 -6.83
N ALA A 95 7.89 -9.32 -6.54
CA ALA A 95 8.55 -10.59 -6.83
C ALA A 95 7.51 -11.72 -6.85
N GLY A 96 7.89 -12.89 -7.32
CA GLY A 96 7.05 -14.08 -7.22
C GLY A 96 6.94 -14.61 -5.79
N PHE A 97 5.88 -15.36 -5.51
CA PHE A 97 5.57 -15.84 -4.16
C PHE A 97 6.63 -16.77 -3.56
N ASN A 98 7.44 -17.44 -4.40
CA ASN A 98 8.55 -18.28 -3.93
C ASN A 98 9.77 -17.44 -3.46
N HIS A 99 9.76 -16.14 -3.68
CA HIS A 99 10.86 -15.22 -3.38
C HIS A 99 10.39 -14.01 -2.58
N LEU A 100 9.74 -14.26 -1.42
CA LEU A 100 9.25 -13.19 -0.55
C LEU A 100 10.36 -12.21 -0.17
N TYR A 101 10.08 -10.94 -0.40
CA TYR A 101 10.98 -9.84 -0.08
C TYR A 101 10.22 -8.64 0.50
N PRO A 102 10.70 -8.04 1.61
CA PRO A 102 11.90 -8.42 2.38
C PRO A 102 11.70 -9.69 3.22
N ARG A 103 12.75 -10.50 3.41
CA ARG A 103 12.66 -11.74 4.18
C ARG A 103 12.25 -11.55 5.64
N GLN A 104 12.54 -10.37 6.22
CA GLN A 104 12.12 -9.98 7.57
C GLN A 104 10.60 -10.00 7.75
N ASN A 105 9.84 -9.82 6.67
CA ASN A 105 8.38 -9.83 6.69
C ASN A 105 7.75 -11.20 6.38
N THR A 106 8.54 -12.29 6.30
CA THR A 106 8.00 -13.64 6.05
C THR A 106 6.95 -14.04 7.09
N ARG A 107 7.20 -13.77 8.37
CA ARG A 107 6.23 -14.04 9.43
C ARG A 107 4.96 -13.20 9.29
N LEU A 108 5.10 -11.91 8.93
CA LEU A 108 3.96 -11.04 8.67
C LEU A 108 3.09 -11.56 7.51
N VAL A 109 3.70 -12.13 6.47
CA VAL A 109 2.96 -12.78 5.37
C VAL A 109 2.12 -13.96 5.88
N GLN A 110 2.68 -14.78 6.77
CA GLN A 110 1.94 -15.90 7.37
C GLN A 110 0.77 -15.40 8.22
N GLU A 111 1.01 -14.38 9.06
CA GLU A 111 -0.02 -13.74 9.88
C GLU A 111 -1.13 -13.13 9.01
N LEU A 112 -0.76 -12.49 7.89
CA LEU A 112 -1.69 -11.90 6.94
C LEU A 112 -2.59 -12.96 6.28
N LEU A 113 -2.00 -14.04 5.79
CA LEU A 113 -2.76 -15.14 5.17
C LEU A 113 -3.64 -15.89 6.17
N ALA A 114 -3.21 -16.02 7.43
CA ALA A 114 -3.99 -16.65 8.48
C ALA A 114 -5.20 -15.80 8.93
N ALA A 115 -5.18 -14.49 8.64
CA ALA A 115 -6.26 -13.54 8.93
C ALA A 115 -7.05 -13.16 7.66
N ASP A 116 -7.18 -14.07 6.70
CA ASP A 116 -7.92 -13.87 5.45
C ASP A 116 -7.45 -12.66 4.63
N GLY A 117 -6.18 -12.31 4.73
CA GLY A 117 -5.55 -11.30 3.89
C GLY A 117 -5.16 -11.84 2.52
N LEU A 118 -4.70 -10.96 1.64
CA LEU A 118 -4.41 -11.26 0.25
C LEU A 118 -3.00 -10.87 -0.15
N LEU A 119 -2.30 -11.75 -0.84
CA LEU A 119 -1.07 -11.44 -1.57
C LEU A 119 -1.37 -11.34 -3.06
N ILE A 120 -0.84 -10.31 -3.69
CA ILE A 120 -0.96 -10.09 -5.14
C ILE A 120 0.43 -9.88 -5.74
N SER A 121 0.68 -10.50 -6.88
CA SER A 121 1.87 -10.26 -7.69
C SER A 121 1.56 -10.32 -9.18
N GLU A 122 2.17 -9.45 -9.96
CA GLU A 122 2.23 -9.54 -11.43
C GLU A 122 3.33 -10.51 -11.89
N CYS A 123 4.30 -10.79 -11.01
CA CYS A 123 5.40 -11.70 -11.32
C CYS A 123 4.96 -13.16 -11.15
N PRO A 124 5.33 -14.06 -12.08
CA PRO A 124 5.25 -15.50 -11.87
C PRO A 124 5.93 -15.95 -10.57
N ALA A 125 5.45 -17.03 -9.95
CA ALA A 125 5.87 -17.47 -8.62
C ALA A 125 7.39 -17.64 -8.44
N GLN A 126 8.10 -18.00 -9.50
CA GLN A 126 9.55 -18.28 -9.50
C GLN A 126 10.42 -17.03 -9.72
N VAL A 127 9.82 -15.87 -10.01
CA VAL A 127 10.59 -14.65 -10.32
C VAL A 127 11.20 -14.05 -9.06
N SER A 128 12.53 -13.96 -9.05
CA SER A 128 13.30 -13.33 -7.97
C SER A 128 13.10 -11.80 -7.97
N PRO A 129 13.20 -11.13 -6.80
CA PRO A 129 13.07 -9.69 -6.70
C PRO A 129 14.20 -8.98 -7.45
N ARG A 130 13.85 -7.94 -8.20
CA ARG A 130 14.80 -7.04 -8.88
C ARG A 130 14.45 -5.59 -8.57
N PRO A 131 15.43 -4.66 -8.52
CA PRO A 131 15.19 -3.28 -8.11
C PRO A 131 14.07 -2.58 -8.88
N TYR A 132 13.93 -2.83 -10.18
CA TYR A 132 12.93 -2.19 -11.04
C TYR A 132 11.51 -2.75 -10.83
N HIS A 133 11.33 -3.98 -10.34
CA HIS A 133 10.01 -4.52 -10.05
C HIS A 133 9.26 -3.72 -8.98
N PHE A 134 9.97 -3.08 -8.04
CA PHE A 134 9.32 -2.36 -6.95
C PHE A 134 8.62 -1.07 -7.42
N PRO A 135 9.24 -0.17 -8.20
CA PRO A 135 8.53 0.96 -8.77
C PRO A 135 7.45 0.57 -9.77
N GLU A 136 7.65 -0.46 -10.59
CA GLU A 136 6.64 -0.97 -11.54
C GLU A 136 5.40 -1.48 -10.80
N ARG A 137 5.58 -2.25 -9.73
CA ARG A 137 4.51 -2.77 -8.89
C ARG A 137 3.67 -1.66 -8.23
N ASN A 138 4.23 -0.48 -7.96
CA ASN A 138 3.54 0.58 -7.24
C ASN A 138 2.26 1.05 -7.96
N ARG A 139 2.18 0.92 -9.29
CA ARG A 139 0.95 1.22 -10.05
C ARG A 139 -0.21 0.29 -9.68
N ILE A 140 0.10 -0.92 -9.21
CA ILE A 140 -0.90 -1.87 -8.74
C ILE A 140 -1.38 -1.48 -7.34
N ILE A 141 -0.50 -1.00 -6.46
CA ILE A 141 -0.89 -0.50 -5.13
C ILE A 141 -1.89 0.66 -5.27
N SER A 142 -1.52 1.70 -6.01
CA SER A 142 -2.41 2.84 -6.25
C SER A 142 -3.65 2.45 -7.04
N GLY A 143 -3.51 1.60 -8.06
CA GLY A 143 -4.62 1.11 -8.87
C GLY A 143 -5.64 0.25 -8.13
N LEU A 144 -5.25 -0.44 -7.07
CA LEU A 144 -6.14 -1.20 -6.19
C LEU A 144 -6.91 -0.31 -5.21
N SER A 145 -6.55 0.96 -5.08
CA SER A 145 -7.02 1.83 -4.00
C SER A 145 -7.76 3.05 -4.55
N GLU A 146 -8.76 3.51 -3.82
CA GLU A 146 -9.47 4.77 -4.12
C GLU A 146 -8.62 5.97 -3.72
N MET A 147 -7.82 5.80 -2.67
CA MET A 147 -6.99 6.84 -2.08
C MET A 147 -5.62 6.27 -1.70
N THR A 148 -4.60 7.12 -1.74
CA THR A 148 -3.24 6.79 -1.28
C THR A 148 -2.81 7.76 -0.19
N VAL A 149 -2.52 7.25 0.99
CA VAL A 149 -2.02 8.01 2.15
C VAL A 149 -0.51 7.81 2.25
N LEU A 150 0.24 8.91 2.25
CA LEU A 150 1.68 8.90 2.50
C LEU A 150 1.99 9.22 3.95
N VAL A 151 2.76 8.34 4.60
CA VAL A 151 3.30 8.55 5.94
C VAL A 151 4.81 8.53 5.86
N GLU A 152 5.44 9.68 6.15
CA GLU A 152 6.88 9.88 6.03
C GLU A 152 7.47 9.53 4.65
N ALA A 153 7.92 10.54 3.96
CA ALA A 153 8.63 10.42 2.69
C ALA A 153 9.71 11.49 2.58
N SER A 154 10.96 11.10 2.39
CA SER A 154 11.99 12.04 1.95
C SER A 154 11.74 12.45 0.50
N GLU A 155 12.41 13.52 0.03
CA GLU A 155 12.26 14.01 -1.35
C GLU A 155 12.57 12.97 -2.44
N LYS A 156 13.38 11.97 -2.12
CA LYS A 156 13.78 10.89 -3.05
C LYS A 156 13.12 9.56 -2.70
N SER A 157 12.07 9.56 -1.87
CA SER A 157 11.40 8.32 -1.45
C SER A 157 10.68 7.64 -2.62
N GLY A 158 10.83 6.32 -2.73
CA GLY A 158 10.09 5.51 -3.71
C GLY A 158 8.56 5.54 -3.51
N SER A 159 8.07 5.87 -2.30
CA SER A 159 6.64 6.04 -2.04
C SER A 159 6.04 7.27 -2.76
N LEU A 160 6.84 8.27 -3.11
CA LEU A 160 6.40 9.39 -3.95
C LEU A 160 6.08 8.94 -5.38
N ILE A 161 6.66 7.84 -5.86
CA ILE A 161 6.29 7.24 -7.14
C ILE A 161 4.86 6.72 -7.05
N THR A 162 4.48 6.06 -5.94
CA THR A 162 3.11 5.58 -5.72
C THR A 162 2.11 6.72 -5.70
N ALA A 163 2.43 7.84 -5.01
CA ALA A 163 1.57 9.03 -4.99
C ALA A 163 1.39 9.63 -6.39
N ARG A 164 2.45 9.76 -7.17
CA ARG A 164 2.37 10.24 -8.56
C ARG A 164 1.50 9.33 -9.41
N LEU A 165 1.71 8.02 -9.33
CA LEU A 165 0.91 7.04 -10.06
C LEU A 165 -0.57 7.08 -9.66
N ALA A 166 -0.87 7.30 -8.37
CA ALA A 166 -2.24 7.51 -7.90
C ALA A 166 -2.90 8.71 -8.58
N LEU A 167 -2.22 9.85 -8.65
CA LEU A 167 -2.73 11.05 -9.34
C LEU A 167 -2.92 10.81 -10.85
N GLU A 168 -1.97 10.16 -11.52
CA GLU A 168 -2.06 9.79 -12.93
C GLU A 168 -3.24 8.84 -13.21
N GLN A 169 -3.65 8.06 -12.21
CA GLN A 169 -4.80 7.15 -12.24
C GLN A 169 -6.11 7.81 -11.79
N GLY A 170 -6.12 9.13 -11.52
CA GLY A 170 -7.28 9.85 -11.02
C GLY A 170 -7.70 9.45 -9.59
N ARG A 171 -6.76 8.98 -8.77
CA ARG A 171 -6.99 8.62 -7.36
C ARG A 171 -6.62 9.77 -6.45
N GLU A 172 -7.28 9.83 -5.30
CA GLU A 172 -6.95 10.80 -4.27
C GLU A 172 -5.59 10.51 -3.62
N VAL A 173 -4.88 11.57 -3.28
CA VAL A 173 -3.60 11.50 -2.55
C VAL A 173 -3.71 12.36 -1.30
N CYS A 174 -3.39 11.72 -0.18
CA CYS A 174 -3.31 12.35 1.12
C CYS A 174 -1.90 12.21 1.69
N ALA A 175 -1.50 13.12 2.55
CA ALA A 175 -0.21 13.05 3.20
C ALA A 175 -0.30 13.44 4.68
N VAL A 176 0.40 12.67 5.51
CA VAL A 176 0.54 12.96 6.94
C VAL A 176 1.63 14.03 7.11
N PRO A 177 1.34 15.16 7.78
CA PRO A 177 2.33 16.17 8.08
C PRO A 177 3.32 15.65 9.14
N GLY A 178 4.52 16.20 9.15
CA GLY A 178 5.51 15.90 10.16
C GLY A 178 6.33 17.13 10.52
N PRO A 179 7.34 17.02 11.41
CA PRO A 179 8.17 18.14 11.79
C PRO A 179 8.84 18.80 10.57
N ALA A 180 8.78 20.13 10.49
CA ALA A 180 9.34 20.91 9.38
C ALA A 180 10.85 20.67 9.16
N THR A 181 11.56 20.33 10.22
CA THR A 181 13.00 20.06 10.21
C THR A 181 13.35 18.61 9.86
N SER A 182 12.36 17.71 9.77
CA SER A 182 12.60 16.30 9.44
C SER A 182 12.74 16.09 7.94
N PRO A 183 13.85 15.52 7.46
CA PRO A 183 13.99 15.14 6.05
C PRO A 183 12.92 14.14 5.59
N LEU A 184 12.37 13.33 6.49
CA LEU A 184 11.32 12.36 6.19
C LEU A 184 9.93 13.01 6.02
N SER A 185 9.76 14.27 6.40
CA SER A 185 8.52 15.02 6.17
C SER A 185 8.53 15.79 4.85
N ALA A 186 9.69 15.99 4.23
CA ALA A 186 9.85 16.87 3.07
C ALA A 186 8.98 16.46 1.86
N GLY A 187 8.88 15.15 1.58
CA GLY A 187 8.03 14.62 0.51
C GLY A 187 6.55 14.81 0.79
N CYS A 188 6.10 14.54 2.01
CA CYS A 188 4.70 14.77 2.43
C CYS A 188 4.35 16.25 2.36
N HIS A 189 5.20 17.14 2.87
CA HIS A 189 5.00 18.60 2.78
C HIS A 189 4.93 19.09 1.33
N ARG A 190 5.76 18.53 0.43
CA ARG A 190 5.69 18.86 -0.99
C ARG A 190 4.34 18.47 -1.59
N LEU A 191 3.84 17.27 -1.31
CA LEU A 191 2.52 16.83 -1.79
C LEU A 191 1.40 17.71 -1.26
N ILE A 192 1.40 18.06 0.03
CA ILE A 192 0.41 18.95 0.63
C ILE A 192 0.42 20.33 -0.08
N ARG A 193 1.61 20.90 -0.32
CA ARG A 193 1.74 22.16 -1.07
C ARG A 193 1.26 22.05 -2.52
N GLN A 194 1.25 20.85 -3.09
CA GLN A 194 0.74 20.56 -4.44
C GLN A 194 -0.77 20.25 -4.45
N GLY A 195 -1.44 20.31 -3.30
CA GLY A 195 -2.89 20.11 -3.18
C GLY A 195 -3.31 18.76 -2.64
N ALA A 196 -2.39 17.89 -2.22
CA ALA A 196 -2.76 16.67 -1.50
C ALA A 196 -3.42 17.03 -0.17
N ALA A 197 -4.49 16.32 0.19
CA ALA A 197 -5.17 16.51 1.46
C ALA A 197 -4.21 16.20 2.64
N LEU A 198 -4.19 17.10 3.63
CA LEU A 198 -3.47 16.88 4.87
C LEU A 198 -4.31 15.98 5.77
N VAL A 199 -3.70 14.91 6.29
CA VAL A 199 -4.35 13.94 7.18
C VAL A 199 -3.63 13.89 8.52
N THR A 200 -4.39 14.13 9.60
CA THR A 200 -3.92 14.06 10.98
C THR A 200 -4.54 12.93 11.77
N ASN A 201 -5.68 12.43 11.32
CA ASN A 201 -6.43 11.37 11.99
C ASN A 201 -7.23 10.51 10.98
N VAL A 202 -7.74 9.38 11.46
CA VAL A 202 -8.44 8.37 10.63
C VAL A 202 -9.72 8.94 10.00
N SER A 203 -10.48 9.78 10.72
CA SER A 203 -11.77 10.29 10.25
C SER A 203 -11.65 11.22 9.02
N GLU A 204 -10.46 11.68 8.70
CA GLU A 204 -10.18 12.47 7.49
C GLU A 204 -9.91 11.60 6.25
N VAL A 205 -9.81 10.27 6.45
CA VAL A 205 -9.55 9.27 5.40
C VAL A 205 -10.74 8.31 5.25
N ALA A 206 -11.58 8.16 6.29
CA ALA A 206 -12.69 7.21 6.40
C ALA A 206 -13.89 7.52 5.50
#